data_0a32469c9e6ffafb7c53ef9e88c5689b
#
_entry.id   0a32469c9e6ffafb7c53ef9e88c5689b
#
_cell.length_a   1.000
_cell.length_b   1.000
_cell.length_c   1.000
_cell.angle_alpha   90.00
_cell.angle_beta   90.00
_cell.angle_gamma   90.00
#
_symmetry.space_group_name_H-M   'P 1'
#
loop_
_entity.id
_entity.type
_entity.pdbx_description
1 polymer ?
#
loop_
_entity_poly.entity_id
_entity_poly.type
_entity_poly.pdbx_seq_one_letter_code
_entity_poly.pdbx_strand_id
1 'polypeptide(L)'
;MKRTSRMFSNAATLAFLAAGVFALSAPLATAAEQSADDPVPTEEITAALKGMGHAPFPIGKPNSGYAQYFTGNSYLQPLAGGSGINVANVTFAPGTINRWHKHSKSCQVLVGVSGVGWYQIWGEKPQKMEPGTTVTIPEGVKHWHGASGGAWFQHLSIMLDGAGTEWLEPVDPAEYAKLNEAAK
;
A
#
# COMPACT_ATOMS: atom_id res chain seq x y z
N MET A 1 56.99 -65.07 -55.36
CA MET A 1 56.47 -64.10 -56.29
C MET A 1 56.14 -62.80 -55.52
N LYS A 2 56.67 -61.70 -56.00
CA LYS A 2 56.65 -60.32 -55.48
C LYS A 2 55.26 -59.74 -55.43
N ARG A 3 54.87 -58.99 -54.39
CA ARG A 3 54.26 -57.66 -54.62
C ARG A 3 54.32 -56.83 -53.35
N THR A 4 55.04 -55.78 -53.49
CA THR A 4 55.11 -54.59 -52.68
C THR A 4 53.76 -53.83 -52.69
N SER A 5 53.34 -53.28 -51.59
CA SER A 5 52.47 -52.14 -51.63
C SER A 5 52.61 -51.20 -50.43
N ARG A 6 52.69 -50.00 -50.73
CA ARG A 6 53.14 -48.78 -50.03
C ARG A 6 52.33 -48.36 -48.83
N MET A 7 53.06 -47.90 -47.84
CA MET A 7 52.57 -47.01 -46.79
C MET A 7 52.02 -45.70 -47.35
N PHE A 8 50.89 -45.31 -46.92
CA PHE A 8 50.45 -43.89 -46.89
C PHE A 8 50.17 -43.47 -45.47
N SER A 9 51.01 -42.59 -45.00
CA SER A 9 50.82 -41.82 -43.79
C SER A 9 49.77 -40.73 -44.03
N ASN A 10 48.73 -40.72 -43.24
CA ASN A 10 47.83 -39.54 -43.16
C ASN A 10 47.90 -39.02 -41.72
N ALA A 11 48.61 -37.94 -41.58
CA ALA A 11 48.56 -37.11 -40.42
C ALA A 11 47.22 -36.38 -40.39
N ALA A 12 46.35 -36.72 -39.47
CA ALA A 12 45.11 -35.98 -39.21
C ALA A 12 45.43 -34.87 -38.18
N THR A 13 45.43 -33.66 -38.69
CA THR A 13 45.53 -32.43 -37.88
C THR A 13 44.21 -32.25 -37.12
N LEU A 14 44.26 -32.38 -35.81
CA LEU A 14 43.13 -32.01 -34.94
C LEU A 14 43.08 -30.46 -34.84
N ALA A 15 42.07 -29.86 -35.47
CA ALA A 15 41.73 -28.46 -35.22
C ALA A 15 40.85 -28.40 -33.98
N PHE A 16 41.36 -27.80 -32.90
CA PHE A 16 40.56 -27.42 -31.74
C PHE A 16 39.69 -26.22 -32.12
N LEU A 17 38.39 -26.41 -32.26
CA LEU A 17 37.40 -25.33 -32.24
C LEU A 17 37.21 -24.90 -30.78
N ALA A 18 37.75 -23.75 -30.43
CA ALA A 18 37.40 -23.06 -29.21
C ALA A 18 35.98 -22.47 -29.36
N ALA A 19 34.99 -23.14 -28.76
CA ALA A 19 33.65 -22.56 -28.66
C ALA A 19 33.70 -21.43 -27.61
N GLY A 20 33.73 -20.20 -28.09
CA GLY A 20 33.56 -19.02 -27.24
C GLY A 20 32.17 -18.99 -26.66
N VAL A 21 32.05 -19.21 -25.36
CA VAL A 21 30.83 -18.97 -24.61
C VAL A 21 30.66 -17.46 -24.47
N PHE A 22 29.85 -16.87 -25.33
CA PHE A 22 29.36 -15.50 -25.13
C PHE A 22 28.34 -15.56 -23.98
N ALA A 23 28.79 -15.25 -22.77
CA ALA A 23 27.88 -14.90 -21.69
C ALA A 23 27.20 -13.58 -22.04
N LEU A 24 25.95 -13.62 -22.50
CA LEU A 24 25.09 -12.45 -22.52
C LEU A 24 24.82 -12.08 -21.04
N SER A 25 25.60 -11.14 -20.53
CA SER A 25 25.21 -10.41 -19.31
C SER A 25 24.06 -9.48 -19.70
N ALA A 26 22.83 -9.92 -19.45
CA ALA A 26 21.70 -9.01 -19.42
C ALA A 26 21.99 -7.95 -18.36
N PRO A 27 21.82 -6.64 -18.65
CA PRO A 27 21.94 -5.64 -17.61
C PRO A 27 20.88 -5.95 -16.55
N LEU A 28 21.30 -6.11 -15.27
CA LEU A 28 20.38 -6.01 -14.16
C LEU A 28 19.71 -4.64 -14.30
N ALA A 29 18.41 -4.65 -14.59
CA ALA A 29 17.60 -3.47 -14.44
C ALA A 29 17.70 -3.09 -12.95
N THR A 30 18.43 -2.02 -12.68
CA THR A 30 18.38 -1.36 -11.38
C THR A 30 16.93 -0.95 -11.19
N ALA A 31 16.23 -1.61 -10.23
CA ALA A 31 14.97 -1.09 -9.76
C ALA A 31 15.23 0.37 -9.38
N ALA A 32 14.58 1.29 -10.10
CA ALA A 32 14.62 2.69 -9.73
C ALA A 32 14.14 2.74 -8.27
N GLU A 33 14.91 3.37 -7.39
CA GLU A 33 14.48 3.63 -6.02
C GLU A 33 13.19 4.45 -6.11
N GLN A 34 12.08 3.80 -5.77
CA GLN A 34 10.76 4.42 -5.76
C GLN A 34 10.76 5.44 -4.63
N SER A 35 10.53 6.71 -4.96
CA SER A 35 10.40 7.75 -3.95
C SER A 35 9.26 7.38 -2.99
N ALA A 36 9.42 7.70 -1.71
CA ALA A 36 8.36 7.48 -0.70
C ALA A 36 7.06 8.23 -1.06
N ASP A 37 7.15 9.23 -1.93
CA ASP A 37 6.02 10.04 -2.40
C ASP A 37 5.39 9.51 -3.70
N ASP A 38 6.00 8.51 -4.36
CA ASP A 38 5.44 7.93 -5.57
C ASP A 38 4.26 7.01 -5.25
N PRO A 39 3.15 7.08 -6.04
CA PRO A 39 2.01 6.19 -5.83
C PRO A 39 2.42 4.73 -5.99
N VAL A 40 2.18 3.92 -4.97
CA VAL A 40 2.41 2.46 -5.05
C VAL A 40 1.45 1.84 -6.06
N PRO A 41 1.91 0.94 -6.95
CA PRO A 41 1.05 0.26 -7.90
C PRO A 41 -0.11 -0.49 -7.21
N THR A 42 -1.30 -0.38 -7.78
CA THR A 42 -2.53 -0.99 -7.21
C THR A 42 -2.40 -2.50 -7.02
N GLU A 43 -1.68 -3.19 -7.89
CA GLU A 43 -1.41 -4.62 -7.82
C GLU A 43 -0.58 -4.97 -6.59
N GLU A 44 0.42 -4.18 -6.26
CA GLU A 44 1.26 -4.36 -5.09
C GLU A 44 0.46 -4.15 -3.80
N ILE A 45 -0.34 -3.09 -3.73
CA ILE A 45 -1.24 -2.82 -2.60
C ILE A 45 -2.23 -3.98 -2.43
N THR A 46 -2.82 -4.45 -3.53
CA THR A 46 -3.77 -5.54 -3.51
C THR A 46 -3.12 -6.84 -3.01
N ALA A 47 -1.90 -7.14 -3.43
CA ALA A 47 -1.15 -8.30 -2.97
C ALA A 47 -0.84 -8.21 -1.47
N ALA A 48 -0.40 -7.05 -0.99
CA ALA A 48 -0.12 -6.82 0.42
C ALA A 48 -1.37 -7.00 1.30
N LEU A 49 -2.52 -6.44 0.88
CA LEU A 49 -3.79 -6.57 1.61
C LEU A 49 -4.32 -8.00 1.60
N LYS A 50 -4.21 -8.72 0.48
CA LYS A 50 -4.58 -10.14 0.40
C LYS A 50 -3.68 -11.01 1.28
N GLY A 51 -2.40 -10.70 1.36
CA GLY A 51 -1.47 -11.36 2.28
C GLY A 51 -1.84 -11.18 3.76
N MET A 52 -2.59 -10.13 4.10
CA MET A 52 -3.17 -9.90 5.42
C MET A 52 -4.59 -10.48 5.59
N GLY A 53 -5.08 -11.25 4.61
CA GLY A 53 -6.28 -12.08 4.70
C GLY A 53 -7.51 -11.58 3.97
N HIS A 54 -7.66 -10.30 3.67
CA HIS A 54 -8.91 -9.78 3.10
C HIS A 54 -8.75 -8.42 2.42
N ALA A 55 -9.25 -8.29 1.19
CA ALA A 55 -9.33 -7.02 0.47
C ALA A 55 -10.59 -7.01 -0.44
N PRO A 56 -11.80 -6.87 0.13
CA PRO A 56 -13.05 -7.06 -0.60
C PRO A 56 -13.40 -5.89 -1.52
N PHE A 57 -12.80 -4.72 -1.31
CA PHE A 57 -13.12 -3.52 -2.06
C PHE A 57 -11.93 -3.05 -2.90
N PRO A 58 -12.19 -2.41 -4.06
CA PRO A 58 -11.14 -1.79 -4.88
C PRO A 58 -10.34 -0.77 -4.08
N ILE A 59 -9.05 -0.65 -4.40
CA ILE A 59 -8.13 0.31 -3.77
C ILE A 59 -8.56 1.75 -4.09
N GLY A 60 -8.94 2.01 -5.33
CA GLY A 60 -9.29 3.33 -5.81
C GLY A 60 -8.11 4.08 -6.42
N LYS A 61 -8.28 5.39 -6.57
CA LYS A 61 -7.26 6.29 -7.12
C LYS A 61 -6.48 6.94 -5.99
N PRO A 62 -5.22 7.38 -6.26
CA PRO A 62 -4.49 8.24 -5.32
C PRO A 62 -5.37 9.40 -4.84
N ASN A 63 -5.38 9.63 -3.54
CA ASN A 63 -6.21 10.64 -2.88
C ASN A 63 -5.59 12.04 -2.97
N SER A 64 -5.21 12.44 -4.18
CA SER A 64 -4.42 13.64 -4.45
C SER A 64 -5.08 14.94 -3.96
N GLY A 65 -6.41 15.01 -4.00
CA GLY A 65 -7.15 16.21 -3.54
C GLY A 65 -7.01 16.49 -2.04
N TYR A 66 -6.68 15.48 -1.26
CA TYR A 66 -6.51 15.56 0.19
C TYR A 66 -5.10 15.24 0.68
N ALA A 67 -4.14 15.01 -0.23
CA ALA A 67 -2.78 14.57 0.11
C ALA A 67 -2.12 15.44 1.19
N GLN A 68 -2.33 16.75 1.16
CA GLN A 68 -1.80 17.71 2.17
C GLN A 68 -2.27 17.45 3.62
N TYR A 69 -3.29 16.64 3.81
CA TYR A 69 -3.84 16.30 5.11
C TYR A 69 -3.43 14.91 5.61
N PHE A 70 -2.59 14.20 4.85
CA PHE A 70 -2.11 12.86 5.17
C PHE A 70 -0.59 12.87 5.28
N THR A 71 -0.03 11.98 6.10
CA THR A 71 1.42 11.87 6.30
C THR A 71 2.12 11.07 5.21
N GLY A 72 1.36 10.41 4.33
CA GLY A 72 1.88 9.56 3.26
C GLY A 72 0.77 9.20 2.27
N ASN A 73 0.98 8.13 1.51
CA ASN A 73 0.10 7.73 0.45
C ASN A 73 -1.24 7.18 0.96
N SER A 74 -2.33 7.71 0.42
CA SER A 74 -3.68 7.20 0.62
C SER A 74 -4.43 7.12 -0.70
N TYR A 75 -5.44 6.25 -0.75
CA TYR A 75 -6.25 6.00 -1.94
C TYR A 75 -7.72 6.05 -1.58
N LEU A 76 -8.55 6.49 -2.50
CA LEU A 76 -9.98 6.66 -2.30
C LEU A 76 -10.77 6.00 -3.41
N GLN A 77 -11.70 5.13 -3.03
CA GLN A 77 -12.68 4.52 -3.91
C GLN A 77 -14.08 4.86 -3.43
N PRO A 78 -14.82 5.75 -4.12
CA PRO A 78 -16.26 5.88 -3.89
C PRO A 78 -16.97 4.56 -4.20
N LEU A 79 -17.84 4.12 -3.30
CA LEU A 79 -18.62 2.89 -3.46
C LEU A 79 -20.11 3.18 -3.67
N ALA A 80 -20.66 4.17 -2.96
CA ALA A 80 -22.04 4.60 -3.10
C ALA A 80 -22.16 6.08 -2.74
N GLY A 81 -23.19 6.74 -3.32
CA GLY A 81 -23.48 8.15 -3.05
C GLY A 81 -24.73 8.63 -3.78
N GLY A 82 -25.15 9.87 -3.51
CA GLY A 82 -26.25 10.52 -4.22
C GLY A 82 -27.66 10.10 -3.79
N SER A 83 -27.79 9.41 -2.65
CA SER A 83 -29.09 8.99 -2.10
C SER A 83 -29.17 9.26 -0.59
N GLY A 84 -28.56 10.34 -0.14
CA GLY A 84 -28.53 10.75 1.26
C GLY A 84 -27.31 10.23 2.03
N ILE A 85 -26.58 9.28 1.48
CA ILE A 85 -25.39 8.66 2.12
C ILE A 85 -24.25 8.56 1.12
N ASN A 86 -23.05 8.87 1.58
CA ASN A 86 -21.79 8.61 0.88
C ASN A 86 -21.04 7.48 1.57
N VAL A 87 -20.60 6.50 0.79
CA VAL A 87 -19.74 5.39 1.24
C VAL A 87 -18.49 5.38 0.38
N ALA A 88 -17.34 5.39 1.03
CA ALA A 88 -16.06 5.28 0.34
C ALA A 88 -15.17 4.27 1.06
N ASN A 89 -14.38 3.50 0.28
CA ASN A 89 -13.26 2.74 0.79
C ASN A 89 -12.02 3.63 0.77
N VAL A 90 -11.38 3.77 1.92
CA VAL A 90 -10.14 4.53 2.07
C VAL A 90 -9.02 3.56 2.39
N THR A 91 -7.96 3.59 1.59
CA THR A 91 -6.77 2.75 1.76
C THR A 91 -5.60 3.63 2.17
N PHE A 92 -4.89 3.22 3.22
CA PHE A 92 -3.72 3.90 3.76
C PHE A 92 -2.49 3.02 3.62
N ALA A 93 -1.39 3.59 3.11
CA ALA A 93 -0.09 2.93 3.16
C ALA A 93 0.42 2.80 4.60
N PRO A 94 1.34 1.86 4.89
CA PRO A 94 1.94 1.72 6.20
C PRO A 94 2.45 3.06 6.74
N GLY A 95 2.12 3.39 7.99
CA GLY A 95 2.52 4.64 8.63
C GLY A 95 1.75 5.89 8.21
N THR A 96 0.83 5.78 7.26
CA THR A 96 0.01 6.91 6.82
C THR A 96 -1.16 7.14 7.76
N ILE A 97 -1.28 8.34 8.30
CA ILE A 97 -2.41 8.82 9.09
C ILE A 97 -2.88 10.18 8.55
N ASN A 98 -4.13 10.50 8.77
CA ASN A 98 -4.64 11.83 8.48
C ASN A 98 -4.44 12.79 9.68
N ARG A 99 -4.64 14.08 9.42
CA ARG A 99 -4.64 15.10 10.48
C ARG A 99 -5.84 14.94 11.39
N TRP A 100 -5.79 15.56 12.55
CA TRP A 100 -6.97 15.86 13.33
C TRP A 100 -7.99 16.57 12.45
N HIS A 101 -9.25 16.14 12.52
CA HIS A 101 -10.34 16.73 11.77
C HIS A 101 -11.67 16.49 12.46
N LYS A 102 -12.71 17.17 12.01
CA LYS A 102 -14.09 16.98 12.43
C LYS A 102 -15.03 17.14 11.25
N HIS A 103 -16.22 16.57 11.39
CA HIS A 103 -17.24 16.65 10.35
C HIS A 103 -18.42 17.51 10.78
N SER A 104 -19.03 18.21 9.84
CA SER A 104 -20.28 18.95 10.02
C SER A 104 -21.40 18.30 9.21
N LYS A 105 -22.63 18.40 9.71
CA LYS A 105 -23.85 17.86 9.08
C LYS A 105 -23.91 16.33 8.96
N SER A 106 -22.99 15.62 9.62
CA SER A 106 -22.96 14.16 9.64
C SER A 106 -22.12 13.66 10.82
N CYS A 107 -22.50 12.53 11.35
CA CYS A 107 -21.53 11.64 11.99
C CYS A 107 -20.66 10.98 10.90
N GLN A 108 -19.54 10.38 11.31
CA GLN A 108 -18.77 9.47 10.48
C GLN A 108 -18.80 8.07 11.07
N VAL A 109 -19.23 7.08 10.29
CA VAL A 109 -19.07 5.68 10.66
C VAL A 109 -17.85 5.14 9.95
N LEU A 110 -16.90 4.60 10.72
CA LEU A 110 -15.74 3.88 10.22
C LEU A 110 -15.95 2.39 10.43
N VAL A 111 -15.66 1.60 9.40
CA VAL A 111 -15.69 0.12 9.46
C VAL A 111 -14.36 -0.41 8.95
N GLY A 112 -13.59 -1.05 9.83
CA GLY A 112 -12.35 -1.72 9.45
C GLY A 112 -12.63 -2.84 8.45
N VAL A 113 -11.88 -2.86 7.35
CA VAL A 113 -12.10 -3.79 6.23
C VAL A 113 -10.93 -4.73 6.05
N SER A 114 -9.71 -4.21 6.05
CA SER A 114 -8.50 -5.00 5.79
C SER A 114 -7.28 -4.37 6.46
N GLY A 115 -6.32 -5.20 6.85
CA GLY A 115 -5.11 -4.76 7.49
C GLY A 115 -5.31 -4.26 8.92
N VAL A 116 -4.41 -3.38 9.37
CA VAL A 116 -4.38 -2.88 10.75
C VAL A 116 -4.22 -1.37 10.74
N GLY A 117 -5.10 -0.68 11.46
CA GLY A 117 -5.08 0.76 11.63
C GLY A 117 -5.38 1.20 13.05
N TRP A 118 -5.47 2.51 13.20
CA TRP A 118 -5.78 3.20 14.44
C TRP A 118 -6.79 4.30 14.19
N TYR A 119 -7.57 4.64 15.21
CA TYR A 119 -8.30 5.89 15.30
C TYR A 119 -8.19 6.46 16.72
N GLN A 120 -8.41 7.74 16.86
CA GLN A 120 -8.48 8.40 18.17
C GLN A 120 -9.49 9.53 18.15
N ILE A 121 -10.34 9.55 19.16
CA ILE A 121 -11.18 10.70 19.50
C ILE A 121 -10.37 11.60 20.43
N TRP A 122 -10.48 12.92 20.24
CA TRP A 122 -9.77 13.90 21.09
C TRP A 122 -10.11 13.71 22.57
N GLY A 123 -9.07 13.62 23.38
CA GLY A 123 -9.20 13.38 24.81
C GLY A 123 -9.30 11.91 25.23
N GLU A 124 -9.39 10.99 24.27
CA GLU A 124 -9.42 9.56 24.52
C GLU A 124 -8.08 8.90 24.14
N LYS A 125 -7.90 7.65 24.55
CA LYS A 125 -6.75 6.84 24.09
C LYS A 125 -6.97 6.36 22.66
N PRO A 126 -5.90 6.27 21.82
CA PRO A 126 -5.99 5.63 20.52
C PRO A 126 -6.54 4.20 20.63
N GLN A 127 -7.37 3.83 19.67
CA GLN A 127 -7.99 2.52 19.57
C GLN A 127 -7.56 1.83 18.28
N LYS A 128 -7.26 0.54 18.35
CA LYS A 128 -6.89 -0.26 17.19
C LYS A 128 -8.12 -0.55 16.32
N MET A 129 -7.91 -0.51 15.01
CA MET A 129 -8.92 -0.91 14.02
C MET A 129 -8.42 -2.11 13.23
N GLU A 130 -9.24 -3.15 13.21
CA GLU A 130 -9.03 -4.39 12.45
C GLU A 130 -10.31 -4.70 11.66
N PRO A 131 -10.31 -5.68 10.74
CA PRO A 131 -11.52 -6.09 10.03
C PRO A 131 -12.67 -6.39 10.99
N GLY A 132 -13.82 -5.74 10.77
CA GLY A 132 -15.01 -5.85 11.62
C GLY A 132 -15.10 -4.80 12.75
N THR A 133 -14.02 -4.08 13.08
CA THR A 133 -14.10 -2.94 14.01
C THR A 133 -15.01 -1.88 13.42
N THR A 134 -16.00 -1.44 14.21
CA THR A 134 -16.94 -0.39 13.81
C THR A 134 -16.98 0.69 14.88
N VAL A 135 -16.86 1.95 14.45
CA VAL A 135 -16.96 3.11 15.34
C VAL A 135 -17.82 4.20 14.69
N THR A 136 -18.66 4.83 15.50
CA THR A 136 -19.40 6.02 15.10
C THR A 136 -18.81 7.23 15.80
N ILE A 137 -18.33 8.18 15.01
CA ILE A 137 -17.79 9.45 15.48
C ILE A 137 -18.89 10.51 15.28
N PRO A 138 -19.42 11.10 16.35
CA PRO A 138 -20.51 12.09 16.24
C PRO A 138 -20.08 13.35 15.46
N GLU A 139 -21.07 14.09 14.95
CA GLU A 139 -20.86 15.41 14.35
C GLU A 139 -20.06 16.32 15.26
N GLY A 140 -19.10 17.07 14.71
CA GLY A 140 -18.27 18.03 15.42
C GLY A 140 -17.17 17.44 16.30
N VAL A 141 -17.12 16.12 16.48
CA VAL A 141 -16.12 15.47 17.32
C VAL A 141 -14.78 15.39 16.59
N LYS A 142 -13.75 15.95 17.21
CA LYS A 142 -12.37 15.96 16.70
C LYS A 142 -11.76 14.56 16.82
N HIS A 143 -11.21 14.07 15.71
CA HIS A 143 -10.62 12.73 15.65
C HIS A 143 -9.58 12.63 14.52
N TRP A 144 -8.84 11.55 14.50
CA TRP A 144 -7.98 11.11 13.39
C TRP A 144 -8.06 9.58 13.22
N HIS A 145 -7.65 9.09 12.06
CA HIS A 145 -7.52 7.65 11.77
C HIS A 145 -6.44 7.41 10.70
N GLY A 146 -5.99 6.17 10.56
CA GLY A 146 -5.01 5.76 9.57
C GLY A 146 -4.43 4.39 9.81
N ALA A 147 -3.41 4.02 9.02
CA ALA A 147 -2.74 2.73 9.09
C ALA A 147 -1.85 2.61 10.33
N SER A 148 -1.50 1.40 10.76
CA SER A 148 -0.37 1.15 11.64
C SER A 148 0.96 1.34 10.90
N GLY A 149 2.08 1.46 11.63
CA GLY A 149 3.39 1.72 11.03
C GLY A 149 3.91 0.61 10.13
N GLY A 150 3.44 -0.62 10.31
CA GLY A 150 3.94 -1.78 9.57
C GLY A 150 2.93 -2.45 8.64
N ALA A 151 1.72 -1.94 8.50
CA ALA A 151 0.68 -2.60 7.72
C ALA A 151 -0.16 -1.63 6.91
N TRP A 152 -0.56 -2.05 5.71
CA TRP A 152 -1.63 -1.41 4.97
C TRP A 152 -2.93 -1.49 5.76
N PHE A 153 -3.82 -0.53 5.55
CA PHE A 153 -5.11 -0.49 6.22
C PHE A 153 -6.20 0.00 5.27
N GLN A 154 -7.34 -0.67 5.31
CA GLN A 154 -8.56 -0.22 4.63
C GLN A 154 -9.70 -0.09 5.63
N HIS A 155 -10.48 0.96 5.48
CA HIS A 155 -11.76 1.11 6.16
C HIS A 155 -12.81 1.73 5.23
N LEU A 156 -14.08 1.45 5.52
CA LEU A 156 -15.16 2.26 4.96
C LEU A 156 -15.31 3.53 5.77
N SER A 157 -15.53 4.64 5.07
CA SER A 157 -16.02 5.90 5.61
C SER A 157 -17.45 6.09 5.12
N ILE A 158 -18.38 6.22 6.03
CA ILE A 158 -19.81 6.37 5.76
C ILE A 158 -20.29 7.66 6.39
N MET A 159 -20.84 8.55 5.58
CA MET A 159 -21.32 9.86 6.00
C MET A 159 -22.58 10.24 5.23
N LEU A 160 -23.35 11.19 5.73
CA LEU A 160 -24.48 11.77 5.00
C LEU A 160 -23.98 12.63 3.82
N ASP A 161 -24.81 12.74 2.80
CA ASP A 161 -24.56 13.65 1.68
C ASP A 161 -24.50 15.09 2.21
N GLY A 162 -23.58 15.89 1.65
CA GLY A 162 -23.38 17.29 2.04
C GLY A 162 -22.62 17.47 3.37
N ALA A 163 -22.07 16.41 3.93
CA ALA A 163 -21.13 16.50 5.05
C ALA A 163 -19.90 17.34 4.67
N GLY A 164 -19.49 18.22 5.58
CA GLY A 164 -18.23 18.96 5.47
C GLY A 164 -17.13 18.35 6.32
N THR A 165 -15.87 18.59 5.94
CA THR A 165 -14.71 18.23 6.75
C THR A 165 -13.91 19.48 7.05
N GLU A 166 -13.65 19.74 8.33
CA GLU A 166 -12.72 20.77 8.80
C GLU A 166 -11.43 20.08 9.24
N TRP A 167 -10.34 20.36 8.51
CA TRP A 167 -9.01 19.85 8.80
C TRP A 167 -8.32 20.75 9.82
N LEU A 168 -7.69 20.12 10.80
CA LEU A 168 -7.03 20.77 11.93
C LEU A 168 -5.53 20.48 11.90
N GLU A 169 -4.87 20.57 13.08
CA GLU A 169 -3.45 20.34 13.22
C GLU A 169 -3.03 18.90 12.90
N PRO A 170 -1.75 18.67 12.56
CA PRO A 170 -1.20 17.32 12.46
C PRO A 170 -1.29 16.55 13.79
N VAL A 171 -1.38 15.25 13.72
CA VAL A 171 -1.16 14.36 14.87
C VAL A 171 0.32 14.43 15.24
N ASP A 172 0.64 14.44 16.53
CA ASP A 172 2.02 14.42 16.99
C ASP A 172 2.73 13.13 16.54
N PRO A 173 3.79 13.21 15.72
CA PRO A 173 4.51 12.04 15.24
C PRO A 173 5.07 11.17 16.36
N ALA A 174 5.48 11.75 17.49
CA ALA A 174 6.03 11.02 18.62
C ALA A 174 4.93 10.21 19.35
N GLU A 175 3.72 10.75 19.46
CA GLU A 175 2.58 10.02 20.04
C GLU A 175 2.14 8.88 19.11
N TYR A 176 2.09 9.13 17.79
CA TYR A 176 1.77 8.08 16.84
C TYR A 176 2.83 6.96 16.81
N ALA A 177 4.12 7.29 16.89
CA ALA A 177 5.19 6.29 16.88
C ALA A 177 5.08 5.29 18.03
N LYS A 178 4.64 5.73 19.22
CA LYS A 178 4.43 4.85 20.38
C LYS A 178 3.40 3.74 20.14
N LEU A 179 2.41 3.97 19.28
CA LEU A 179 1.39 2.98 18.94
C LEU A 179 1.99 1.79 18.17
N ASN A 180 3.01 2.06 17.38
CA ASN A 180 3.66 1.06 16.54
C ASN A 180 4.70 0.22 17.31
N GLU A 181 5.24 0.75 18.40
CA GLU A 181 6.13 0.02 19.30
C GLU A 181 5.36 -0.96 20.19
N ALA A 182 4.16 -0.58 20.63
CA ALA A 182 3.30 -1.42 21.46
C ALA A 182 2.63 -2.57 20.69
N ALA A 183 2.70 -2.58 19.36
CA ALA A 183 2.08 -3.58 18.49
C ALA A 183 3.05 -4.71 18.06
N LYS A 184 4.29 -4.69 18.55
CA LYS A 184 5.30 -5.74 18.36
C LYS A 184 5.30 -6.69 19.54
#